data_e5cf2e5dc7baa10cc5016b8d664e8089
#
_entry.id   e5cf2e5dc7baa10cc5016b8d664e8089
#
_cell.length_a   1.000
_cell.length_b   1.000
_cell.length_c   1.000
_cell.angle_alpha   90.00
_cell.angle_beta   90.00
_cell.angle_gamma   90.00
#
_symmetry.space_group_name_H-M   'P 1'
#
loop_
_entity.id
_entity.type
_entity.pdbx_description
1 polymer ?
#
loop_
_entity_poly.entity_id
_entity_poly.type
_entity_poly.pdbx_seq_one_letter_code
_entity_poly.pdbx_strand_id
1 'polypeptide(L)'
;MTALQELRAGVDVETIHSAPFGAELLEIVREARASARTVLFVVSDDRRAQAAAQIAEFYDPSLEILRLNAWDNLPYDRVSPTAAVASRRCAALAALAQDPEPKARLVITTSAAIAQRCAPKEALKDASLALKPGQIIAQDTLDNFLIANGYTRVPTVRDRGEYAQRGGIVDIYAPGEPEPVRLDFFGDALAVSYTHLRAHETL
;
A
#
# COMPACT_ATOMS: atom_id res chain seq x y z
N MET A 1 19.02 -30.52 19.20
CA MET A 1 17.89 -29.88 18.44
C MET A 1 18.40 -28.55 17.92
N THR A 2 18.29 -28.29 16.65
CA THR A 2 18.72 -27.01 16.08
C THR A 2 17.62 -25.95 16.32
N ALA A 3 17.99 -24.68 16.44
CA ALA A 3 17.05 -23.56 16.60
C ALA A 3 15.91 -23.56 15.58
N LEU A 4 16.15 -24.11 14.37
CA LEU A 4 15.13 -24.33 13.33
C LEU A 4 14.09 -25.41 13.71
N GLN A 5 14.45 -26.39 14.53
CA GLN A 5 13.51 -27.41 15.01
C GLN A 5 12.63 -26.89 16.15
N GLU A 6 13.16 -25.98 16.95
CA GLU A 6 12.39 -25.31 18.01
C GLU A 6 11.40 -24.28 17.44
N LEU A 7 11.77 -23.56 16.38
CA LEU A 7 10.87 -22.65 15.66
C LEU A 7 9.71 -23.37 14.94
N ARG A 8 9.89 -24.65 14.60
CA ARG A 8 8.84 -25.47 13.97
C ARG A 8 7.91 -26.16 14.98
N ALA A 9 8.27 -26.18 16.26
CA ALA A 9 7.44 -26.79 17.30
C ALA A 9 6.18 -25.94 17.50
N GLY A 10 5.04 -26.47 17.07
CA GLY A 10 3.73 -25.80 17.16
C GLY A 10 3.27 -25.06 15.91
N VAL A 11 4.01 -25.14 14.81
CA VAL A 11 3.58 -24.63 13.50
C VAL A 11 3.15 -25.80 12.62
N ASP A 12 1.93 -25.76 12.11
CA ASP A 12 1.46 -26.70 11.09
C ASP A 12 2.18 -26.36 9.77
N VAL A 13 2.92 -27.32 9.21
CA VAL A 13 3.72 -27.12 8.00
C VAL A 13 3.22 -28.05 6.93
N GLU A 14 2.57 -27.49 5.93
CA GLU A 14 2.23 -28.19 4.70
C GLU A 14 3.30 -27.92 3.62
N THR A 15 3.70 -28.96 2.89
CA THR A 15 4.69 -28.83 1.84
C THR A 15 4.09 -29.24 0.48
N ILE A 16 4.07 -28.30 -0.45
CA ILE A 16 3.63 -28.54 -1.82
C ILE A 16 4.87 -28.73 -2.70
N HIS A 17 5.00 -29.91 -3.30
CA HIS A 17 6.13 -30.24 -4.16
C HIS A 17 5.77 -30.11 -5.65
N SER A 18 6.72 -29.62 -6.44
CA SER A 18 6.65 -29.61 -7.91
C SER A 18 5.45 -28.87 -8.50
N ALA A 19 4.84 -27.95 -7.75
CA ALA A 19 3.75 -27.13 -8.26
C ALA A 19 4.29 -26.10 -9.27
N PRO A 20 3.68 -25.99 -10.47
CA PRO A 20 3.93 -24.85 -11.33
C PRO A 20 3.55 -23.53 -10.61
N PHE A 21 4.25 -22.44 -10.92
CA PHE A 21 4.06 -21.17 -10.23
C PHE A 21 2.60 -20.68 -10.23
N GLY A 22 1.87 -20.88 -11.33
CA GLY A 22 0.44 -20.54 -11.39
C GLY A 22 -0.43 -21.39 -10.46
N ALA A 23 -0.16 -22.69 -10.33
CA ALA A 23 -0.90 -23.57 -9.41
C ALA A 23 -0.60 -23.25 -7.95
N GLU A 24 0.65 -22.92 -7.63
CA GLU A 24 1.07 -22.43 -6.31
C GLU A 24 0.24 -21.21 -5.92
N LEU A 25 0.11 -20.22 -6.81
CA LEU A 25 -0.68 -19.00 -6.57
C LEU A 25 -2.18 -19.26 -6.41
N LEU A 26 -2.72 -20.23 -7.16
CA LEU A 26 -4.14 -20.61 -7.04
C LEU A 26 -4.45 -21.11 -5.63
N GLU A 27 -3.60 -21.97 -5.07
CA GLU A 27 -3.79 -22.49 -3.70
C GLU A 27 -3.64 -21.37 -2.65
N ILE A 28 -2.67 -20.46 -2.84
CA ILE A 28 -2.49 -19.31 -1.95
C ILE A 28 -3.71 -18.39 -1.96
N VAL A 29 -4.28 -18.09 -3.12
CA VAL A 29 -5.49 -17.27 -3.25
C VAL A 29 -6.71 -17.96 -2.59
N ARG A 30 -6.85 -19.28 -2.79
CA ARG A 30 -7.89 -20.08 -2.14
C ARG A 30 -7.77 -20.05 -0.62
N GLU A 31 -6.55 -20.20 -0.10
CA GLU A 31 -6.30 -20.15 1.34
C GLU A 31 -6.63 -18.76 1.92
N ALA A 32 -6.25 -17.70 1.26
CA ALA A 32 -6.59 -16.33 1.70
C ALA A 32 -8.09 -16.11 1.80
N ARG A 33 -8.86 -16.69 0.88
CA ARG A 33 -10.34 -16.62 0.91
C ARG A 33 -10.94 -17.52 1.98
N ALA A 34 -10.48 -18.77 2.06
CA ALA A 34 -11.01 -19.76 2.99
C ALA A 34 -10.77 -19.38 4.46
N SER A 35 -9.58 -18.89 4.77
CA SER A 35 -9.21 -18.48 6.12
C SER A 35 -9.79 -17.13 6.53
N ALA A 36 -10.21 -16.30 5.57
CA ALA A 36 -10.59 -14.89 5.79
C ALA A 36 -9.51 -14.09 6.55
N ARG A 37 -8.25 -14.44 6.32
CA ARG A 37 -7.08 -13.83 6.99
C ARG A 37 -6.11 -13.22 5.99
N THR A 38 -5.15 -12.46 6.50
CA THR A 38 -4.03 -12.00 5.72
C THR A 38 -3.04 -13.15 5.54
N VAL A 39 -2.85 -13.56 4.29
CA VAL A 39 -1.81 -14.54 3.89
C VAL A 39 -0.57 -13.80 3.45
N LEU A 40 0.59 -14.17 3.98
CA LEU A 40 1.88 -13.62 3.58
C LEU A 40 2.58 -14.59 2.62
N PHE A 41 2.76 -14.16 1.39
CA PHE A 41 3.50 -14.90 0.38
C PHE A 41 4.88 -14.31 0.13
N VAL A 42 5.91 -15.06 0.49
CA VAL A 42 7.30 -14.65 0.40
C VAL A 42 7.96 -15.28 -0.82
N VAL A 43 8.48 -14.44 -1.71
CA VAL A 43 9.16 -14.88 -2.94
C VAL A 43 10.62 -14.46 -2.95
N SER A 44 11.39 -14.98 -3.91
CA SER A 44 12.83 -14.77 -4.02
C SER A 44 13.21 -13.32 -4.36
N ASP A 45 12.44 -12.69 -5.25
CA ASP A 45 12.78 -11.41 -5.85
C ASP A 45 11.55 -10.62 -6.30
N ASP A 46 11.74 -9.34 -6.64
CA ASP A 46 10.68 -8.42 -7.04
C ASP A 46 10.02 -8.79 -8.36
N ARG A 47 10.75 -9.42 -9.29
CA ARG A 47 10.18 -9.88 -10.57
C ARG A 47 9.15 -10.97 -10.31
N ARG A 48 9.49 -11.92 -9.44
CA ARG A 48 8.57 -12.99 -9.02
C ARG A 48 7.40 -12.42 -8.22
N ALA A 49 7.63 -11.43 -7.36
CA ALA A 49 6.57 -10.73 -6.63
C ALA A 49 5.58 -10.04 -7.58
N GLN A 50 6.07 -9.42 -8.63
CA GLN A 50 5.22 -8.77 -9.63
C GLN A 50 4.38 -9.79 -10.41
N ALA A 51 5.01 -10.86 -10.89
CA ALA A 51 4.29 -11.93 -11.59
C ALA A 51 3.23 -12.58 -10.68
N ALA A 52 3.56 -12.82 -9.41
CA ALA A 52 2.63 -13.33 -8.42
C ALA A 52 1.40 -12.44 -8.24
N ALA A 53 1.59 -11.13 -8.15
CA ALA A 53 0.49 -10.19 -8.01
C ALA A 53 -0.45 -10.22 -9.22
N GLN A 54 0.09 -10.23 -10.44
CA GLN A 54 -0.69 -10.31 -11.67
C GLN A 54 -1.50 -11.60 -11.78
N ILE A 55 -0.88 -12.74 -11.42
CA ILE A 55 -1.55 -14.04 -11.44
C ILE A 55 -2.63 -14.10 -10.36
N ALA A 56 -2.37 -13.61 -9.15
CA ALA A 56 -3.35 -13.59 -8.08
C ALA A 56 -4.55 -12.69 -8.41
N GLU A 57 -4.30 -11.51 -9.00
CA GLU A 57 -5.36 -10.61 -9.49
C GLU A 57 -6.21 -11.25 -10.60
N PHE A 58 -5.59 -12.03 -11.49
CA PHE A 58 -6.30 -12.80 -12.50
C PHE A 58 -7.21 -13.88 -11.89
N TYR A 59 -6.76 -14.60 -10.85
CA TYR A 59 -7.57 -15.63 -10.19
C TYR A 59 -8.70 -15.04 -9.35
N ASP A 60 -8.45 -13.92 -8.69
CA ASP A 60 -9.47 -13.25 -7.86
C ASP A 60 -9.29 -11.72 -7.89
N PRO A 61 -9.94 -11.03 -8.84
CA PRO A 61 -9.89 -9.56 -8.94
C PRO A 61 -10.46 -8.82 -7.72
N SER A 62 -11.21 -9.51 -6.87
CA SER A 62 -11.82 -8.93 -5.65
C SER A 62 -10.97 -9.13 -4.39
N LEU A 63 -9.91 -9.92 -4.46
CA LEU A 63 -8.99 -10.11 -3.35
C LEU A 63 -8.07 -8.89 -3.22
N GLU A 64 -7.97 -8.34 -2.02
CA GLU A 64 -7.01 -7.27 -1.77
C GLU A 64 -5.57 -7.82 -1.82
N ILE A 65 -4.79 -7.31 -2.77
CA ILE A 65 -3.39 -7.71 -2.97
C ILE A 65 -2.49 -6.52 -2.62
N LEU A 66 -1.64 -6.70 -1.62
CA LEU A 66 -0.65 -5.72 -1.21
C LEU A 66 0.75 -6.19 -1.59
N ARG A 67 1.54 -5.31 -2.21
CA ARG A 67 2.94 -5.55 -2.51
C ARG A 67 3.84 -4.80 -1.54
N LEU A 68 4.50 -5.53 -0.64
CA LEU A 68 5.49 -4.98 0.27
C LEU A 68 6.89 -5.15 -0.34
N ASN A 69 7.36 -4.11 -1.03
CA ASN A 69 8.67 -4.09 -1.69
C ASN A 69 9.80 -3.84 -0.70
N ALA A 70 10.99 -4.36 -1.00
CA ALA A 70 12.22 -3.91 -0.36
C ALA A 70 12.58 -2.48 -0.78
N TRP A 71 13.39 -1.78 0.01
CA TRP A 71 14.05 -0.56 -0.43
C TRP A 71 15.03 -0.89 -1.57
N ASP A 72 15.10 -0.03 -2.55
CA ASP A 72 15.95 -0.16 -3.74
C ASP A 72 17.34 0.49 -3.58
N ASN A 73 17.68 0.85 -2.34
CA ASN A 73 18.99 1.33 -1.95
C ASN A 73 19.61 0.46 -0.84
N LEU A 74 20.92 0.48 -0.73
CA LEU A 74 21.63 -0.20 0.36
C LEU A 74 21.61 0.65 1.63
N PRO A 75 21.74 0.03 2.83
CA PRO A 75 21.65 0.76 4.10
C PRO A 75 22.66 1.91 4.29
N TYR A 76 23.74 1.90 3.56
CA TYR A 76 24.81 2.91 3.64
C TYR A 76 24.90 3.80 2.39
N ASP A 77 23.98 3.64 1.46
CA ASP A 77 23.93 4.52 0.29
C ASP A 77 23.55 5.94 0.70
N ARG A 78 24.16 6.93 0.06
CA ARG A 78 23.80 8.34 0.24
C ARG A 78 22.60 8.77 -0.61
N VAL A 79 21.96 7.81 -1.27
CA VAL A 79 20.81 8.03 -2.15
C VAL A 79 19.56 7.52 -1.45
N SER A 80 18.53 8.34 -1.44
CA SER A 80 17.21 7.93 -0.95
C SER A 80 16.58 6.89 -1.88
N PRO A 81 15.69 6.02 -1.37
CA PRO A 81 14.90 5.13 -2.21
C PRO A 81 14.14 5.89 -3.28
N THR A 82 13.85 5.25 -4.41
CA THR A 82 13.01 5.89 -5.43
C THR A 82 11.61 6.17 -4.88
N ALA A 83 11.01 7.28 -5.31
CA ALA A 83 9.67 7.68 -4.87
C ALA A 83 8.62 6.58 -5.13
N ALA A 84 8.77 5.84 -6.23
CA ALA A 84 7.87 4.74 -6.58
C ALA A 84 7.96 3.55 -5.60
N VAL A 85 9.17 3.19 -5.15
CA VAL A 85 9.37 2.11 -4.16
C VAL A 85 8.91 2.57 -2.79
N ALA A 86 9.30 3.79 -2.37
CA ALA A 86 8.87 4.37 -1.10
C ALA A 86 7.34 4.45 -1.00
N SER A 87 6.69 4.97 -2.04
CA SER A 87 5.22 5.07 -2.10
C SER A 87 4.53 3.71 -1.94
N ARG A 88 4.93 2.70 -2.72
CA ARG A 88 4.34 1.36 -2.62
C ARG A 88 4.52 0.72 -1.24
N ARG A 89 5.74 0.84 -0.69
CA ARG A 89 6.03 0.30 0.63
C ARG A 89 5.20 0.99 1.71
N CYS A 90 5.14 2.32 1.71
CA CYS A 90 4.32 3.09 2.65
C CYS A 90 2.84 2.74 2.54
N ALA A 91 2.30 2.64 1.33
CA ALA A 91 0.91 2.26 1.10
C ALA A 91 0.57 0.87 1.65
N ALA A 92 1.42 -0.13 1.38
CA ALA A 92 1.22 -1.48 1.89
C ALA A 92 1.28 -1.53 3.44
N LEU A 93 2.24 -0.85 4.04
CA LEU A 93 2.38 -0.78 5.49
C LEU A 93 1.22 -0.01 6.15
N ALA A 94 0.78 1.11 5.56
CA ALA A 94 -0.37 1.87 6.02
C ALA A 94 -1.67 1.04 5.97
N ALA A 95 -1.91 0.34 4.86
CA ALA A 95 -3.06 -0.56 4.73
C ALA A 95 -3.05 -1.68 5.78
N LEU A 96 -1.88 -2.26 6.07
CA LEU A 96 -1.74 -3.28 7.13
C LEU A 96 -1.94 -2.71 8.54
N ALA A 97 -1.57 -1.44 8.75
CA ALA A 97 -1.68 -0.79 10.06
C ALA A 97 -3.12 -0.39 10.39
N GLN A 98 -3.92 0.00 9.39
CA GLN A 98 -5.26 0.54 9.60
C GLN A 98 -6.32 -0.52 9.92
N ASP A 99 -6.13 -1.77 9.50
CA ASP A 99 -7.16 -2.79 9.70
C ASP A 99 -7.20 -3.31 11.15
N PRO A 100 -8.30 -3.08 11.86
CA PRO A 100 -8.47 -3.62 13.21
C PRO A 100 -8.84 -5.11 13.18
N GLU A 101 -9.52 -5.57 12.12
CA GLU A 101 -10.06 -6.92 12.00
C GLU A 101 -9.34 -7.73 10.92
N PRO A 102 -9.19 -9.05 11.11
CA PRO A 102 -8.69 -9.92 10.07
C PRO A 102 -9.60 -9.88 8.84
N LYS A 103 -9.01 -9.78 7.66
CA LYS A 103 -9.75 -9.88 6.39
C LYS A 103 -8.97 -10.70 5.37
N ALA A 104 -9.69 -11.26 4.41
CA ALA A 104 -9.08 -11.95 3.27
C ALA A 104 -8.19 -10.98 2.49
N ARG A 105 -6.88 -11.23 2.52
CA ARG A 105 -5.88 -10.38 1.89
C ARG A 105 -4.63 -11.21 1.56
N LEU A 106 -3.99 -10.90 0.46
CA LEU A 106 -2.70 -11.46 0.09
C LEU A 106 -1.62 -10.39 0.14
N VAL A 107 -0.62 -10.57 0.98
CA VAL A 107 0.58 -9.73 1.03
C VAL A 107 1.71 -10.47 0.32
N ILE A 108 2.16 -9.92 -0.80
CA ILE A 108 3.28 -10.47 -1.57
C ILE A 108 4.53 -9.66 -1.26
N THR A 109 5.58 -10.34 -0.85
CA THR A 109 6.82 -9.71 -0.41
C THR A 109 8.04 -10.56 -0.76
N THR A 110 9.24 -10.01 -0.54
CA THR A 110 10.50 -10.73 -0.71
C THR A 110 11.19 -10.95 0.63
N SER A 111 12.10 -11.94 0.69
CA SER A 111 12.93 -12.17 1.88
C SER A 111 13.73 -10.92 2.29
N ALA A 112 14.21 -10.15 1.31
CA ALA A 112 14.89 -8.88 1.54
C ALA A 112 13.97 -7.84 2.20
N ALA A 113 12.72 -7.74 1.75
CA ALA A 113 11.76 -6.78 2.28
C ALA A 113 11.35 -7.08 3.73
N ILE A 114 11.19 -8.36 4.08
CA ILE A 114 10.85 -8.80 5.44
C ILE A 114 11.99 -8.51 6.42
N ALA A 115 13.24 -8.65 5.99
CA ALA A 115 14.41 -8.39 6.82
C ALA A 115 14.61 -6.88 7.11
N GLN A 116 13.96 -6.00 6.38
CA GLN A 116 14.09 -4.54 6.56
C GLN A 116 13.15 -4.03 7.65
N ARG A 117 13.66 -3.11 8.45
CA ARG A 117 12.86 -2.43 9.48
C ARG A 117 11.74 -1.60 8.86
N CYS A 118 10.61 -1.55 9.55
CA CYS A 118 9.48 -0.66 9.24
C CYS A 118 9.15 0.21 10.46
N ALA A 119 8.38 1.26 10.23
CA ALA A 119 7.85 2.10 11.29
C ALA A 119 6.88 1.30 12.18
N PRO A 120 6.73 1.66 13.46
CA PRO A 120 5.73 1.08 14.35
C PRO A 120 4.31 1.25 13.79
N LYS A 121 3.41 0.33 14.15
CA LYS A 121 2.01 0.35 13.66
C LYS A 121 1.29 1.65 14.01
N GLU A 122 1.53 2.17 15.20
CA GLU A 122 0.95 3.42 15.70
C GLU A 122 1.37 4.62 14.84
N ALA A 123 2.66 4.73 14.53
CA ALA A 123 3.17 5.81 13.69
C ALA A 123 2.60 5.74 12.26
N LEU A 124 2.37 4.53 11.73
CA LEU A 124 1.76 4.34 10.41
C LEU A 124 0.27 4.72 10.43
N LYS A 125 -0.45 4.46 11.54
CA LYS A 125 -1.84 4.89 11.72
C LYS A 125 -1.95 6.41 11.80
N ASP A 126 -1.10 7.04 12.58
CA ASP A 126 -1.09 8.50 12.76
C ASP A 126 -0.73 9.23 11.45
N ALA A 127 0.10 8.61 10.61
CA ALA A 127 0.47 9.11 9.29
C ALA A 127 -0.56 8.77 8.18
N SER A 128 -1.69 8.19 8.54
CA SER A 128 -2.72 7.77 7.59
C SER A 128 -4.03 8.49 7.86
N LEU A 129 -4.67 9.01 6.80
CA LEU A 129 -5.95 9.69 6.88
C LEU A 129 -6.94 9.06 5.90
N ALA A 130 -8.04 8.51 6.42
CA ALA A 130 -9.12 8.00 5.60
C ALA A 130 -10.18 9.09 5.44
N LEU A 131 -10.44 9.50 4.21
CA LEU A 131 -11.45 10.51 3.87
C LEU A 131 -12.64 9.85 3.20
N LYS A 132 -13.86 10.29 3.56
CA LYS A 132 -15.11 9.80 2.98
C LYS A 132 -15.97 10.97 2.51
N PRO A 133 -16.69 10.83 1.38
CA PRO A 133 -17.69 11.82 0.98
C PRO A 133 -18.69 12.10 2.11
N GLY A 134 -19.02 13.36 2.32
CA GLY A 134 -19.89 13.82 3.43
C GLY A 134 -19.18 14.02 4.78
N GLN A 135 -17.92 13.68 4.89
CA GLN A 135 -17.14 13.94 6.11
C GLN A 135 -16.86 15.43 6.28
N ILE A 136 -16.98 15.91 7.52
CA ILE A 136 -16.61 17.28 7.88
C ILE A 136 -15.15 17.25 8.34
N ILE A 137 -14.31 18.00 7.63
CA ILE A 137 -12.91 18.21 8.00
C ILE A 137 -12.49 19.61 7.54
N ALA A 138 -12.03 20.45 8.48
CA ALA A 138 -11.54 21.77 8.12
C ALA A 138 -10.33 21.65 7.17
N GLN A 139 -10.30 22.49 6.11
CA GLN A 139 -9.23 22.48 5.13
C GLN A 139 -7.86 22.72 5.77
N ASP A 140 -7.77 23.57 6.78
CA ASP A 140 -6.54 23.81 7.54
C ASP A 140 -6.06 22.55 8.28
N THR A 141 -6.97 21.73 8.77
CA THR A 141 -6.62 20.43 9.40
C THR A 141 -6.02 19.48 8.39
N LEU A 142 -6.59 19.41 7.18
CA LEU A 142 -6.04 18.61 6.09
C LEU A 142 -4.67 19.14 5.64
N ASP A 143 -4.52 20.47 5.49
CA ASP A 143 -3.26 21.11 5.08
C ASP A 143 -2.14 20.80 6.10
N ASN A 144 -2.44 20.98 7.39
CA ASN A 144 -1.50 20.65 8.47
C ASN A 144 -1.11 19.16 8.48
N PHE A 145 -2.07 18.26 8.25
CA PHE A 145 -1.80 16.83 8.15
C PHE A 145 -0.87 16.53 6.98
N LEU A 146 -1.12 17.10 5.80
CA LEU A 146 -0.29 16.90 4.62
C LEU A 146 1.14 17.42 4.84
N ILE A 147 1.29 18.62 5.40
CA ILE A 147 2.60 19.20 5.72
C ILE A 147 3.34 18.33 6.74
N ALA A 148 2.69 17.90 7.81
CA ALA A 148 3.29 17.07 8.86
C ALA A 148 3.75 15.70 8.33
N ASN A 149 3.10 15.19 7.27
CA ASN A 149 3.44 13.93 6.63
C ASN A 149 4.34 14.09 5.39
N GLY A 150 4.97 15.26 5.23
CA GLY A 150 6.02 15.50 4.23
C GLY A 150 5.50 15.74 2.81
N TYR A 151 4.20 16.05 2.64
CA TYR A 151 3.70 16.47 1.34
C TYR A 151 4.22 17.86 0.97
N THR A 152 4.54 18.03 -0.31
CA THR A 152 5.00 19.32 -0.85
C THR A 152 3.84 20.04 -1.55
N ARG A 153 3.59 21.30 -1.14
CA ARG A 153 2.60 22.13 -1.81
C ARG A 153 3.13 22.66 -3.13
N VAL A 154 2.39 22.41 -4.21
CA VAL A 154 2.75 22.77 -5.58
C VAL A 154 1.58 23.47 -6.30
N PRO A 155 1.83 24.26 -7.35
CA PRO A 155 0.74 24.85 -8.15
C PRO A 155 -0.10 23.82 -8.91
N THR A 156 0.53 22.70 -9.31
CA THR A 156 -0.13 21.60 -10.05
C THR A 156 0.53 20.30 -9.68
N VAL A 157 -0.26 19.34 -9.22
CA VAL A 157 0.20 18.02 -8.77
C VAL A 157 0.65 17.18 -9.97
N ARG A 158 1.86 16.61 -9.88
CA ARG A 158 2.48 15.75 -10.88
C ARG A 158 3.07 14.48 -10.30
N ASP A 159 3.67 14.61 -9.12
CA ASP A 159 4.41 13.53 -8.47
C ASP A 159 3.77 13.11 -7.13
N ARG A 160 4.01 11.87 -6.73
CA ARG A 160 3.54 11.36 -5.43
C ARG A 160 4.15 12.13 -4.27
N GLY A 161 3.32 12.46 -3.28
CA GLY A 161 3.72 13.31 -2.16
C GLY A 161 3.54 14.80 -2.45
N GLU A 162 2.91 15.16 -3.56
CA GLU A 162 2.53 16.53 -3.85
C GLU A 162 1.04 16.78 -3.58
N TYR A 163 0.71 18.02 -3.25
CA TYR A 163 -0.67 18.49 -3.18
C TYR A 163 -0.80 19.94 -3.67
N ALA A 164 -1.98 20.28 -4.18
CA ALA A 164 -2.33 21.64 -4.62
C ALA A 164 -3.69 22.02 -4.04
N GLN A 165 -3.80 23.24 -3.51
CA GLN A 165 -5.05 23.77 -2.96
C GLN A 165 -5.44 25.07 -3.69
N ARG A 166 -6.68 25.13 -4.16
CA ARG A 166 -7.25 26.28 -4.86
C ARG A 166 -8.71 26.47 -4.42
N GLY A 167 -8.93 27.42 -3.50
CA GLY A 167 -10.24 27.60 -2.90
C GLY A 167 -10.72 26.33 -2.19
N GLY A 168 -11.91 25.85 -2.54
CA GLY A 168 -12.49 24.60 -2.00
C GLY A 168 -12.00 23.33 -2.67
N ILE A 169 -10.99 23.38 -3.56
CA ILE A 169 -10.49 22.20 -4.27
C ILE A 169 -9.10 21.87 -3.76
N VAL A 170 -8.86 20.61 -3.39
CA VAL A 170 -7.56 20.08 -3.00
C VAL A 170 -7.23 18.87 -3.87
N ASP A 171 -6.17 18.97 -4.66
CA ASP A 171 -5.61 17.88 -5.45
C ASP A 171 -4.46 17.24 -4.66
N ILE A 172 -4.44 15.93 -4.51
CA ILE A 172 -3.43 15.20 -3.72
C ILE A 172 -2.98 13.97 -4.50
N TYR A 173 -1.67 13.74 -4.58
CA TYR A 173 -1.15 12.47 -5.08
C TYR A 173 -0.59 11.64 -3.92
N ALA A 174 -1.47 10.86 -3.32
CA ALA A 174 -1.11 10.04 -2.17
C ALA A 174 -0.24 8.81 -2.56
N PRO A 175 0.61 8.33 -1.64
CA PRO A 175 1.27 7.04 -1.80
C PRO A 175 0.24 5.91 -2.00
N GLY A 176 0.51 5.04 -2.98
CA GLY A 176 -0.38 3.89 -3.27
C GLY A 176 -1.47 4.19 -4.28
N GLU A 177 -1.86 5.43 -4.46
CA GLU A 177 -2.85 5.77 -5.46
C GLU A 177 -2.25 5.70 -6.88
N PRO A 178 -2.98 5.16 -7.87
CA PRO A 178 -2.54 5.12 -9.26
C PRO A 178 -2.42 6.51 -9.88
N GLU A 179 -3.33 7.42 -9.50
CA GLU A 179 -3.50 8.77 -10.02
C GLU A 179 -3.77 9.77 -8.90
N PRO A 180 -3.57 11.09 -9.13
CA PRO A 180 -3.96 12.11 -8.17
C PRO A 180 -5.47 12.09 -7.89
N VAL A 181 -5.82 12.31 -6.62
CA VAL A 181 -7.22 12.40 -6.16
C VAL A 181 -7.58 13.86 -5.99
N ARG A 182 -8.75 14.27 -6.51
CA ARG A 182 -9.34 15.58 -6.28
C ARG A 182 -10.38 15.51 -5.18
N LEU A 183 -10.25 16.36 -4.20
CA LEU A 183 -11.19 16.56 -3.11
C LEU A 183 -11.90 17.90 -3.31
N ASP A 184 -13.23 17.88 -3.43
CA ASP A 184 -14.06 19.08 -3.54
C ASP A 184 -14.72 19.35 -2.19
N PHE A 185 -14.48 20.54 -1.63
CA PHE A 185 -15.02 20.99 -0.37
C PHE A 185 -16.11 22.04 -0.58
N PHE A 186 -17.21 21.89 0.13
CA PHE A 186 -18.21 22.96 0.32
C PHE A 186 -18.16 23.42 1.77
N GLY A 187 -17.46 24.54 2.02
CA GLY A 187 -17.02 24.87 3.37
C GLY A 187 -16.06 23.81 3.91
N ASP A 188 -16.38 23.25 5.09
CA ASP A 188 -15.61 22.18 5.71
C ASP A 188 -16.14 20.77 5.36
N ALA A 189 -17.20 20.67 4.57
CA ALA A 189 -17.75 19.39 4.14
C ALA A 189 -17.06 18.90 2.87
N LEU A 190 -16.50 17.68 2.91
CA LEU A 190 -15.99 17.01 1.73
C LEU A 190 -17.15 16.54 0.86
N ALA A 191 -17.42 17.28 -0.22
CA ALA A 191 -18.58 17.02 -1.08
C ALA A 191 -18.36 15.80 -1.95
N VAL A 192 -17.22 15.72 -2.62
CA VAL A 192 -16.87 14.66 -3.58
C VAL A 192 -15.37 14.35 -3.56
N SER A 193 -15.02 13.10 -3.90
CA SER A 193 -13.65 12.68 -4.18
C SER A 193 -13.60 12.05 -5.57
N TYR A 194 -12.77 12.58 -6.46
CA TYR A 194 -12.59 12.07 -7.83
C TYR A 194 -11.17 11.51 -8.00
N THR A 195 -11.08 10.32 -8.59
CA THR A 195 -9.80 9.66 -8.88
C THR A 195 -9.23 9.98 -10.27
N HIS A 196 -9.92 10.79 -11.11
CA HIS A 196 -9.46 11.12 -12.45
C HIS A 196 -9.33 12.64 -12.65
N LEU A 197 -8.11 13.13 -12.58
CA LEU A 197 -7.73 14.42 -13.13
C LEU A 197 -7.38 14.24 -14.61
N ARG A 198 -8.36 14.06 -15.49
CA ARG A 198 -8.10 14.25 -16.91
C ARG A 198 -7.78 15.74 -17.13
N ALA A 199 -6.57 16.02 -17.61
CA ALA A 199 -6.29 17.30 -18.22
C ALA A 199 -7.35 17.53 -19.31
N HIS A 200 -8.18 18.56 -19.15
CA HIS A 200 -8.98 19.04 -20.26
C HIS A 200 -8.01 19.49 -21.35
N GLU A 201 -7.94 18.74 -22.43
CA GLU A 201 -7.45 19.24 -23.69
C GLU A 201 -8.36 20.42 -24.05
N THR A 202 -7.84 21.61 -23.90
CA THR A 202 -8.41 22.80 -24.50
C THR A 202 -8.17 22.69 -26.01
N LEU A 203 -9.24 22.57 -26.75
CA LEU A 203 -9.28 22.84 -28.19
C LEU A 203 -8.74 24.23 -28.51
#